data_7831acf74cbaf623dad8d6336f2d9feb
#
_entry.id   7831acf74cbaf623dad8d6336f2d9feb
#
_cell.length_a   1.000
_cell.length_b   1.000
_cell.length_c   1.000
_cell.angle_alpha   90.00
_cell.angle_beta   90.00
_cell.angle_gamma   90.00
#
_symmetry.space_group_name_H-M   'P 1'
#
loop_
_entity.id
_entity.type
_entity.pdbx_description
1 polymer ?
#
loop_
_entity_poly.entity_id
_entity_poly.type
_entity_poly.pdbx_seq_one_letter_code
_entity_poly.pdbx_strand_id
1 'polypeptide(L)'
;RGLGDVYKRQALQILKTAPGTKLVSAFFVMCTDTPQFGTDGTLIFADCGLNINPSSDELSEIAIASAHSWSTFMGNVEPHVAMLSYSTMGSAGGEVAKKVQEAVKFCKEKAPELAIDGDLQLDAAIVPTVAQLKAPGSSVAGKANVLVFPDLEAGNIGYKLVQRFAGADAYGPILQG
;
A
#
# COMPACT_ATOMS: atom_id res chain seq x y z
N ARG A 1 5.63 7.35 -25.15
CA ARG A 1 4.77 6.36 -24.48
C ARG A 1 5.56 5.06 -24.46
N GLY A 2 5.99 4.62 -23.27
CA GLY A 2 6.89 3.48 -23.16
C GLY A 2 6.18 2.14 -23.41
N LEU A 3 6.96 1.14 -23.80
CA LEU A 3 6.52 -0.25 -23.98
C LEU A 3 5.67 -0.75 -22.79
N GLY A 4 5.95 -0.29 -21.57
CA GLY A 4 5.20 -0.67 -20.36
C GLY A 4 3.70 -0.35 -20.41
N ASP A 5 3.27 0.75 -21.03
CA ASP A 5 1.84 1.11 -21.14
C ASP A 5 1.09 0.19 -22.11
N VAL A 6 1.78 -0.31 -23.13
CA VAL A 6 1.20 -1.26 -24.11
C VAL A 6 1.00 -2.62 -23.44
N TYR A 7 1.98 -3.12 -22.71
CA TYR A 7 1.89 -4.41 -22.03
C TYR A 7 0.84 -4.42 -20.91
N LYS A 8 0.70 -3.33 -20.15
CA LYS A 8 -0.36 -3.19 -19.15
C LYS A 8 -1.75 -3.32 -19.77
N ARG A 9 -2.00 -2.63 -20.88
CA ARG A 9 -3.29 -2.72 -21.59
C ARG A 9 -3.55 -4.12 -22.14
N GLN A 10 -2.55 -4.76 -22.72
CA GLN A 10 -2.67 -6.12 -23.25
C GLN A 10 -2.97 -7.12 -22.14
N ALA A 11 -2.26 -7.05 -21.00
CA ALA A 11 -2.50 -7.90 -19.84
C ALA A 11 -3.96 -7.76 -19.35
N LEU A 12 -4.46 -6.52 -19.18
CA LEU A 12 -5.84 -6.26 -18.78
C LEU A 12 -6.89 -6.81 -19.75
N GLN A 13 -6.62 -6.73 -21.05
CA GLN A 13 -7.55 -7.21 -22.08
C GLN A 13 -7.58 -8.74 -22.19
N ILE A 14 -6.45 -9.40 -21.98
CA ILE A 14 -6.27 -10.85 -22.20
C ILE A 14 -6.53 -11.63 -20.90
N LEU A 15 -5.90 -11.23 -19.79
CA LEU A 15 -5.96 -11.96 -18.53
C LEU A 15 -7.24 -11.68 -17.76
N LYS A 16 -7.82 -10.47 -17.90
CA LYS A 16 -8.95 -9.97 -17.12
C LYS A 16 -8.64 -9.96 -15.60
N THR A 17 -9.61 -9.57 -14.80
CA THR A 17 -9.52 -9.60 -13.34
C THR A 17 -9.88 -10.99 -12.81
N ALA A 18 -9.36 -11.35 -11.65
CA ALA A 18 -9.80 -12.53 -10.93
C ALA A 18 -11.30 -12.45 -10.58
N PRO A 19 -12.01 -13.58 -10.48
CA PRO A 19 -13.41 -13.58 -10.07
C PRO A 19 -13.61 -12.83 -8.75
N GLY A 20 -14.50 -11.83 -8.77
CA GLY A 20 -14.80 -10.98 -7.61
C GLY A 20 -13.95 -9.73 -7.47
N THR A 21 -12.88 -9.57 -8.24
CA THR A 21 -12.04 -8.37 -8.24
C THR A 21 -12.60 -7.31 -9.18
N LYS A 22 -12.82 -6.11 -8.64
CA LYS A 22 -13.39 -4.99 -9.39
C LYS A 22 -12.33 -4.06 -9.98
N LEU A 23 -11.12 -4.09 -9.44
CA LEU A 23 -10.06 -3.14 -9.77
C LEU A 23 -8.72 -3.85 -9.94
N VAL A 24 -8.00 -3.52 -11.02
CA VAL A 24 -6.59 -3.90 -11.19
C VAL A 24 -5.71 -2.78 -10.65
N SER A 25 -4.71 -3.12 -9.87
CA SER A 25 -3.71 -2.19 -9.35
C SER A 25 -2.29 -2.69 -9.60
N ALA A 26 -1.31 -1.84 -9.31
CA ALA A 26 0.09 -2.18 -9.54
C ALA A 26 0.93 -1.85 -8.31
N PHE A 27 1.75 -2.79 -7.88
CA PHE A 27 2.66 -2.59 -6.75
C PHE A 27 4.12 -2.81 -7.11
N PHE A 28 4.99 -2.35 -6.23
CA PHE A 28 6.42 -2.66 -6.23
C PHE A 28 6.79 -3.41 -4.95
N VAL A 29 7.62 -4.44 -5.09
CA VAL A 29 8.37 -4.99 -3.96
C VAL A 29 9.63 -4.17 -3.81
N MET A 30 9.76 -3.51 -2.66
CA MET A 30 10.93 -2.69 -2.31
C MET A 30 11.82 -3.49 -1.37
N CYS A 31 13.08 -3.71 -1.76
CA CYS A 31 14.09 -4.34 -0.90
C CYS A 31 15.13 -3.29 -0.50
N THR A 32 15.29 -3.07 0.78
CA THR A 32 16.14 -2.03 1.35
C THR A 32 17.22 -2.63 2.25
N ASP A 33 18.32 -1.93 2.45
CA ASP A 33 19.37 -2.29 3.42
C ASP A 33 19.01 -1.86 4.87
N THR A 34 17.71 -1.74 5.15
CA THR A 34 17.19 -1.31 6.46
C THR A 34 16.30 -2.41 7.06
N PRO A 35 16.89 -3.49 7.62
CA PRO A 35 16.15 -4.69 8.06
C PRO A 35 15.14 -4.41 9.18
N GLN A 36 15.23 -3.27 9.85
CA GLN A 36 14.28 -2.85 10.88
C GLN A 36 12.92 -2.41 10.34
N PHE A 37 12.78 -2.17 9.03
CA PHE A 37 11.52 -1.79 8.40
C PHE A 37 10.93 -2.94 7.58
N GLY A 38 9.61 -3.06 7.59
CA GLY A 38 8.91 -4.13 6.90
C GLY A 38 9.28 -5.51 7.47
N THR A 39 9.57 -6.44 6.58
CA THR A 39 10.08 -7.77 6.93
C THR A 39 11.49 -7.90 6.37
N ASP A 40 12.49 -7.83 7.22
CA ASP A 40 13.91 -7.87 6.85
C ASP A 40 14.26 -6.89 5.71
N GLY A 41 13.75 -5.67 5.76
CA GLY A 41 13.96 -4.63 4.75
C GLY A 41 13.05 -4.74 3.52
N THR A 42 12.15 -5.73 3.48
CA THR A 42 11.22 -5.94 2.36
C THR A 42 9.86 -5.34 2.65
N LEU A 43 9.33 -4.56 1.71
CA LEU A 43 8.01 -3.93 1.78
C LEU A 43 7.28 -3.99 0.44
N ILE A 44 5.95 -3.99 0.47
CA ILE A 44 5.12 -3.68 -0.72
C ILE A 44 4.71 -2.21 -0.68
N PHE A 45 4.84 -1.54 -1.83
CA PHE A 45 4.34 -0.18 -2.08
C PHE A 45 3.25 -0.23 -3.15
N ALA A 46 2.01 0.18 -2.83
CA ALA A 46 0.85 0.14 -3.73
C ALA A 46 -0.07 1.39 -3.55
N ASP A 47 -0.80 1.87 -4.55
CA ASP A 47 -0.55 1.69 -5.97
C ASP A 47 0.50 2.68 -6.43
N CYS A 48 1.49 2.20 -7.17
CA CYS A 48 2.60 3.06 -7.62
C CYS A 48 2.68 3.14 -9.15
N GLY A 49 1.71 2.58 -9.88
CA GLY A 49 1.86 2.46 -11.32
C GLY A 49 0.61 2.49 -12.18
N LEU A 50 -0.61 2.53 -11.64
CA LEU A 50 -1.83 2.35 -12.45
C LEU A 50 -2.96 3.34 -12.12
N ASN A 51 -3.45 3.38 -10.89
CA ASN A 51 -4.63 4.14 -10.51
C ASN A 51 -4.26 5.56 -10.07
N ILE A 52 -4.64 6.57 -10.87
CA ILE A 52 -4.21 7.96 -10.67
C ILE A 52 -4.76 8.53 -9.37
N ASN A 53 -6.07 8.47 -9.18
CA ASN A 53 -6.74 9.00 -7.99
C ASN A 53 -7.90 8.07 -7.60
N PRO A 54 -7.61 6.94 -6.93
CA PRO A 54 -8.65 6.00 -6.54
C PRO A 54 -9.62 6.62 -5.54
N SER A 55 -10.89 6.26 -5.65
CA SER A 55 -11.92 6.55 -4.64
C SER A 55 -11.63 5.77 -3.35
N SER A 56 -12.36 6.06 -2.27
CA SER A 56 -12.24 5.32 -1.00
C SER A 56 -12.52 3.82 -1.17
N ASP A 57 -13.52 3.46 -1.99
CA ASP A 57 -13.84 2.06 -2.29
C ASP A 57 -12.72 1.38 -3.08
N GLU A 58 -12.24 2.02 -4.15
CA GLU A 58 -11.11 1.52 -4.95
C GLU A 58 -9.82 1.41 -4.13
N LEU A 59 -9.56 2.36 -3.24
CA LEU A 59 -8.39 2.32 -2.36
C LEU A 59 -8.47 1.15 -1.37
N SER A 60 -9.67 0.80 -0.90
CA SER A 60 -9.87 -0.40 -0.08
C SER A 60 -9.59 -1.69 -0.86
N GLU A 61 -10.01 -1.77 -2.13
CA GLU A 61 -9.70 -2.93 -2.99
C GLU A 61 -8.18 -3.07 -3.21
N ILE A 62 -7.47 -1.95 -3.45
CA ILE A 62 -6.01 -1.94 -3.56
C ILE A 62 -5.35 -2.49 -2.29
N ALA A 63 -5.82 -2.06 -1.11
CA ALA A 63 -5.26 -2.50 0.17
C ALA A 63 -5.46 -4.01 0.40
N ILE A 64 -6.66 -4.52 0.17
CA ILE A 64 -6.99 -5.94 0.30
C ILE A 64 -6.18 -6.79 -0.69
N ALA A 65 -6.13 -6.37 -1.97
CA ALA A 65 -5.33 -7.06 -2.98
C ALA A 65 -3.84 -7.08 -2.61
N SER A 66 -3.31 -5.98 -2.07
CA SER A 66 -1.91 -5.88 -1.63
C SER A 66 -1.60 -6.79 -0.44
N ALA A 67 -2.53 -6.96 0.50
CA ALA A 67 -2.39 -7.94 1.59
C ALA A 67 -2.31 -9.38 1.06
N HIS A 68 -3.16 -9.74 0.11
CA HIS A 68 -3.13 -11.06 -0.53
C HIS A 68 -1.85 -11.28 -1.34
N SER A 69 -1.41 -10.25 -2.08
CA SER A 69 -0.13 -10.30 -2.80
C SER A 69 1.04 -10.49 -1.85
N TRP A 70 1.09 -9.78 -0.72
CA TRP A 70 2.10 -10.00 0.31
C TRP A 70 2.13 -11.45 0.78
N SER A 71 0.97 -12.01 1.16
CA SER A 71 0.87 -13.39 1.61
C SER A 71 1.32 -14.40 0.54
N THR A 72 1.07 -14.10 -0.73
CA THR A 72 1.51 -14.94 -1.85
C THR A 72 3.03 -14.91 -2.01
N PHE A 73 3.68 -13.75 -1.88
CA PHE A 73 5.12 -13.61 -2.06
C PHE A 73 5.92 -14.02 -0.81
N MET A 74 5.41 -13.68 0.38
CA MET A 74 6.13 -13.84 1.64
C MET A 74 5.68 -15.09 2.45
N GLY A 75 4.73 -15.85 1.92
CA GLY A 75 4.26 -17.10 2.54
C GLY A 75 3.61 -16.87 3.89
N ASN A 76 4.23 -17.40 4.96
CA ASN A 76 3.65 -17.36 6.31
C ASN A 76 3.83 -16.03 7.07
N VAL A 77 4.33 -14.98 6.41
CA VAL A 77 4.49 -13.67 7.04
C VAL A 77 3.19 -12.88 6.93
N GLU A 78 2.63 -12.53 8.07
CA GLU A 78 1.38 -11.78 8.15
C GLU A 78 1.50 -10.40 7.49
N PRO A 79 0.55 -10.01 6.60
CA PRO A 79 0.49 -8.66 6.06
C PRO A 79 0.02 -7.67 7.14
N HIS A 80 0.78 -6.58 7.32
CA HIS A 80 0.42 -5.43 8.13
C HIS A 80 0.30 -4.23 7.19
N VAL A 81 -0.94 -3.91 6.80
CA VAL A 81 -1.23 -2.93 5.75
C VAL A 81 -1.50 -1.55 6.35
N ALA A 82 -0.63 -0.60 6.07
CA ALA A 82 -0.81 0.80 6.45
C ALA A 82 -1.42 1.61 5.29
N MET A 83 -2.57 2.21 5.53
CA MET A 83 -3.20 3.18 4.63
C MET A 83 -2.59 4.56 4.88
N LEU A 84 -1.73 5.01 3.95
CA LEU A 84 -0.90 6.19 4.16
C LEU A 84 -1.66 7.51 3.93
N SER A 85 -1.31 8.48 4.76
CA SER A 85 -1.81 9.86 4.68
C SER A 85 -0.79 10.82 5.30
N TYR A 86 -0.99 12.12 5.13
CA TYR A 86 -0.32 13.14 5.94
C TYR A 86 -0.90 13.27 7.36
N SER A 87 -1.98 12.58 7.65
CA SER A 87 -2.69 12.49 8.92
C SER A 87 -2.43 11.15 9.59
N THR A 88 -2.54 11.09 10.92
CA THR A 88 -2.49 9.85 11.71
C THR A 88 -3.70 9.81 12.63
N MET A 89 -4.55 8.78 12.49
CA MET A 89 -5.75 8.54 13.29
C MET A 89 -6.65 9.78 13.41
N GLY A 90 -6.86 10.50 12.30
CA GLY A 90 -7.71 11.68 12.25
C GLY A 90 -7.07 12.95 12.80
N SER A 91 -5.76 12.99 13.00
CA SER A 91 -5.05 14.18 13.54
C SER A 91 -5.14 15.41 12.64
N ALA A 92 -5.40 15.24 11.35
CA ALA A 92 -5.61 16.32 10.39
C ALA A 92 -6.90 16.13 9.59
N GLY A 93 -7.52 17.25 9.22
CA GLY A 93 -8.69 17.27 8.35
C GLY A 93 -8.33 17.35 6.88
N GLY A 94 -9.34 17.37 6.00
CA GLY A 94 -9.21 17.52 4.56
C GLY A 94 -9.73 16.31 3.79
N GLU A 95 -10.01 16.51 2.51
CA GLU A 95 -10.66 15.49 1.66
C GLU A 95 -9.79 14.25 1.48
N VAL A 96 -8.47 14.42 1.31
CA VAL A 96 -7.54 13.31 1.12
C VAL A 96 -7.47 12.43 2.38
N ALA A 97 -7.37 13.04 3.58
CA ALA A 97 -7.35 12.27 4.82
C ALA A 97 -8.68 11.53 5.05
N LYS A 98 -9.81 12.20 4.79
CA LYS A 98 -11.14 11.59 4.88
C LYS A 98 -11.30 10.41 3.91
N LYS A 99 -10.80 10.54 2.68
CA LYS A 99 -10.79 9.45 1.70
C LYS A 99 -10.09 8.20 2.25
N VAL A 100 -8.93 8.37 2.86
CA VAL A 100 -8.17 7.25 3.45
C VAL A 100 -8.90 6.67 4.66
N GLN A 101 -9.42 7.48 5.55
CA GLN A 101 -10.22 7.03 6.71
C GLN A 101 -11.45 6.21 6.29
N GLU A 102 -12.13 6.65 5.24
CA GLU A 102 -13.28 5.94 4.69
C GLU A 102 -12.84 4.61 4.04
N ALA A 103 -11.73 4.60 3.31
CA ALA A 103 -11.17 3.38 2.74
C ALA A 103 -10.83 2.34 3.83
N VAL A 104 -10.27 2.76 4.97
CA VAL A 104 -10.02 1.86 6.11
C VAL A 104 -11.32 1.25 6.66
N LYS A 105 -12.41 2.02 6.72
CA LYS A 105 -13.72 1.47 7.12
C LYS A 105 -14.18 0.39 6.15
N PHE A 106 -14.08 0.66 4.84
CA PHE A 106 -14.43 -0.34 3.83
C PHE A 106 -13.55 -1.60 3.91
N CYS A 107 -12.25 -1.45 4.21
CA CYS A 107 -11.39 -2.61 4.45
C CYS A 107 -11.88 -3.46 5.62
N LYS A 108 -12.21 -2.81 6.76
CA LYS A 108 -12.70 -3.51 7.96
C LYS A 108 -14.06 -4.19 7.76
N GLU A 109 -14.88 -3.66 6.85
CA GLU A 109 -16.17 -4.27 6.48
C GLU A 109 -16.00 -5.45 5.51
N LYS A 110 -15.10 -5.32 4.51
CA LYS A 110 -14.90 -6.32 3.45
C LYS A 110 -13.99 -7.47 3.85
N ALA A 111 -12.98 -7.21 4.68
CA ALA A 111 -11.94 -8.15 5.06
C ALA A 111 -11.51 -7.93 6.53
N PRO A 112 -12.41 -8.20 7.50
CA PRO A 112 -12.17 -7.94 8.92
C PRO A 112 -11.03 -8.78 9.51
N GLU A 113 -10.65 -9.87 8.84
CA GLU A 113 -9.55 -10.74 9.24
C GLU A 113 -8.15 -10.17 8.91
N LEU A 114 -8.07 -9.19 8.01
CA LEU A 114 -6.79 -8.62 7.60
C LEU A 114 -6.36 -7.48 8.53
N ALA A 115 -5.08 -7.45 8.88
CA ALA A 115 -4.49 -6.35 9.65
C ALA A 115 -4.28 -5.13 8.75
N ILE A 116 -5.33 -4.34 8.56
CA ILE A 116 -5.33 -3.09 7.78
C ILE A 116 -5.74 -1.94 8.69
N ASP A 117 -4.93 -0.88 8.75
CA ASP A 117 -5.23 0.29 9.58
C ASP A 117 -4.75 1.61 8.95
N GLY A 118 -5.24 2.73 9.45
CA GLY A 118 -4.98 4.08 8.97
C GLY A 118 -6.10 5.05 9.39
N ASP A 119 -6.05 6.28 9.00
CA ASP A 119 -4.96 6.94 8.26
C ASP A 119 -3.66 6.99 9.07
N LEU A 120 -2.53 6.71 8.46
CA LEU A 120 -1.22 6.73 9.10
C LEU A 120 -0.22 7.57 8.30
N GLN A 121 0.55 8.42 8.98
CA GLN A 121 1.77 8.98 8.41
C GLN A 121 2.80 7.87 8.25
N LEU A 122 3.71 8.01 7.28
CA LEU A 122 4.72 6.99 6.99
C LEU A 122 5.58 6.65 8.22
N ASP A 123 6.03 7.66 8.96
CA ASP A 123 6.83 7.49 10.18
C ASP A 123 6.05 6.70 11.25
N ALA A 124 4.77 6.99 11.43
CA ALA A 124 3.92 6.24 12.35
C ALA A 124 3.66 4.79 11.86
N ALA A 125 3.61 4.57 10.55
CA ALA A 125 3.39 3.24 9.99
C ALA A 125 4.57 2.28 10.21
N ILE A 126 5.81 2.78 10.12
CA ILE A 126 7.01 1.91 10.09
C ILE A 126 7.95 2.06 11.30
N VAL A 127 7.84 3.13 12.10
CA VAL A 127 8.74 3.39 13.24
C VAL A 127 8.00 3.10 14.55
N PRO A 128 8.40 2.07 15.33
CA PRO A 128 7.68 1.66 16.55
C PRO A 128 7.53 2.77 17.59
N THR A 129 8.56 3.58 17.81
CA THR A 129 8.53 4.68 18.80
C THR A 129 7.58 5.79 18.39
N VAL A 130 7.45 6.08 17.11
CA VAL A 130 6.49 7.05 16.58
C VAL A 130 5.06 6.50 16.67
N ALA A 131 4.87 5.22 16.35
CA ALA A 131 3.60 4.53 16.48
C ALA A 131 3.04 4.59 17.90
N GLN A 132 3.87 4.34 18.89
CA GLN A 132 3.48 4.42 20.31
C GLN A 132 2.95 5.80 20.72
N LEU A 133 3.49 6.86 20.12
CA LEU A 133 3.06 8.24 20.40
C LEU A 133 1.83 8.66 19.61
N LYS A 134 1.77 8.30 18.33
CA LYS A 134 0.74 8.81 17.40
C LYS A 134 -0.45 7.86 17.21
N ALA A 135 -0.25 6.54 17.35
CA ALA A 135 -1.26 5.52 17.10
C ALA A 135 -1.16 4.33 18.09
N PRO A 136 -1.22 4.55 19.42
CA PRO A 136 -0.93 3.52 20.43
C PRO A 136 -1.90 2.33 20.42
N GLY A 137 -3.07 2.47 19.78
CA GLY A 137 -4.08 1.40 19.67
C GLY A 137 -4.06 0.64 18.35
N SER A 138 -3.18 0.99 17.41
CA SER A 138 -3.14 0.36 16.10
C SER A 138 -2.43 -0.99 16.13
N SER A 139 -3.02 -1.99 15.48
CA SER A 139 -2.40 -3.31 15.28
C SER A 139 -1.36 -3.31 14.14
N VAL A 140 -1.24 -2.22 13.38
CA VAL A 140 -0.40 -2.09 12.19
C VAL A 140 0.75 -1.09 12.38
N ALA A 141 0.48 0.02 13.07
CA ALA A 141 1.45 1.09 13.24
C ALA A 141 2.75 0.59 13.87
N GLY A 142 3.87 1.06 13.34
CA GLY A 142 5.22 0.72 13.76
C GLY A 142 5.77 -0.60 13.23
N LYS A 143 4.97 -1.39 12.49
CA LYS A 143 5.38 -2.68 11.94
C LYS A 143 4.81 -2.98 10.55
N ALA A 144 4.33 -1.94 9.86
CA ALA A 144 3.78 -2.10 8.53
C ALA A 144 4.81 -2.67 7.54
N ASN A 145 4.38 -3.64 6.74
CA ASN A 145 5.15 -4.24 5.65
C ASN A 145 4.48 -4.04 4.28
N VAL A 146 3.24 -3.57 4.27
CA VAL A 146 2.51 -3.16 3.07
C VAL A 146 2.06 -1.72 3.23
N LEU A 147 2.52 -0.85 2.33
CA LEU A 147 2.24 0.59 2.34
C LEU A 147 1.35 0.94 1.16
N VAL A 148 0.12 1.40 1.46
CA VAL A 148 -0.85 1.81 0.44
C VAL A 148 -0.92 3.33 0.40
N PHE A 149 -0.58 3.89 -0.74
CA PHE A 149 -0.53 5.32 -0.97
C PHE A 149 -1.89 5.88 -1.37
N PRO A 150 -2.22 7.13 -0.99
CA PRO A 150 -3.55 7.70 -1.24
C PRO A 150 -3.86 7.96 -2.72
N ASP A 151 -2.82 8.10 -3.53
CA ASP A 151 -2.90 8.35 -4.97
C ASP A 151 -1.59 7.96 -5.67
N LEU A 152 -1.62 7.99 -7.02
CA LEU A 152 -0.48 7.61 -7.83
C LEU A 152 0.71 8.57 -7.70
N GLU A 153 0.46 9.86 -7.48
CA GLU A 153 1.55 10.83 -7.35
C GLU A 153 2.39 10.52 -6.12
N ALA A 154 1.73 10.32 -4.98
CA ALA A 154 2.41 9.96 -3.73
C ALA A 154 3.15 8.61 -3.86
N GLY A 155 2.52 7.60 -4.42
CA GLY A 155 3.12 6.27 -4.60
C GLY A 155 4.28 6.26 -5.58
N ASN A 156 4.11 6.90 -6.74
CA ASN A 156 5.13 6.94 -7.78
C ASN A 156 6.36 7.76 -7.38
N ILE A 157 6.16 8.89 -6.71
CA ILE A 157 7.25 9.70 -6.14
C ILE A 157 7.92 8.93 -5.00
N GLY A 158 7.12 8.35 -4.09
CA GLY A 158 7.60 7.65 -2.90
C GLY A 158 8.54 6.50 -3.23
N TYR A 159 8.15 5.56 -4.11
CA TYR A 159 9.03 4.42 -4.42
C TYR A 159 10.32 4.87 -5.12
N LYS A 160 10.27 5.89 -5.99
CA LYS A 160 11.46 6.42 -6.67
C LYS A 160 12.41 7.11 -5.70
N LEU A 161 11.89 7.84 -4.71
CA LEU A 161 12.72 8.44 -3.67
C LEU A 161 13.48 7.36 -2.90
N VAL A 162 12.81 6.32 -2.45
CA VAL A 162 13.44 5.20 -1.73
C VAL A 162 14.46 4.49 -2.63
N GLN A 163 14.09 4.19 -3.88
CA GLN A 163 14.99 3.55 -4.83
C GLN A 163 16.27 4.37 -5.08
N ARG A 164 16.14 5.69 -5.28
CA ARG A 164 17.28 6.53 -5.69
C ARG A 164 18.11 7.04 -4.52
N PHE A 165 17.48 7.43 -3.41
CA PHE A 165 18.19 7.99 -2.26
C PHE A 165 18.65 6.92 -1.26
N ALA A 166 17.86 5.88 -1.05
CA ALA A 166 18.23 4.79 -0.15
C ALA A 166 18.91 3.60 -0.85
N GLY A 167 19.09 3.65 -2.16
CA GLY A 167 19.71 2.55 -2.91
C GLY A 167 18.87 1.26 -2.96
N ALA A 168 17.60 1.34 -2.65
CA ALA A 168 16.73 0.19 -2.62
C ALA A 168 16.50 -0.42 -4.01
N ASP A 169 16.39 -1.74 -4.08
CA ASP A 169 15.90 -2.43 -5.26
C ASP A 169 14.37 -2.33 -5.32
N ALA A 170 13.86 -1.98 -6.50
CA ALA A 170 12.44 -1.86 -6.76
C ALA A 170 12.00 -2.84 -7.84
N TYR A 171 11.36 -3.92 -7.45
CA TYR A 171 10.84 -4.95 -8.35
C TYR A 171 9.39 -4.68 -8.70
N GLY A 172 9.13 -4.30 -9.94
CA GLY A 172 7.79 -3.95 -10.43
C GLY A 172 7.81 -3.12 -11.71
N PRO A 173 6.65 -2.62 -12.17
CA PRO A 173 5.34 -2.82 -11.54
C PRO A 173 4.83 -4.24 -11.71
N ILE A 174 4.26 -4.81 -10.64
CA ILE A 174 3.59 -6.12 -10.64
C ILE A 174 2.09 -5.84 -10.58
N LEU A 175 1.31 -6.47 -11.47
CA LEU A 175 -0.14 -6.31 -11.51
C LEU A 175 -0.81 -7.26 -10.51
N GLN A 176 -1.87 -6.77 -9.86
CA GLN A 176 -2.71 -7.52 -8.93
C GLN A 176 -4.18 -7.18 -9.15
N GLY A 177 -5.07 -8.08 -8.76
CA GLY A 177 -6.51 -7.91 -8.87
C GLY A 177 -7.20 -8.98 -9.72
#